data_20a2d54556e8a856bdffc56d1bd60338
#
_entry.id   20a2d54556e8a856bdffc56d1bd60338
#
_cell.length_a   1.000
_cell.length_b   1.000
_cell.length_c   1.000
_cell.angle_alpha   90.00
_cell.angle_beta   90.00
_cell.angle_gamma   90.00
#
_symmetry.space_group_name_H-M   'P 1'
#
loop_
_entity.id
_entity.type
_entity.pdbx_description
1 polymer ?
#
loop_
_entity_poly.entity_id
_entity_poly.type
_entity_poly.pdbx_seq_one_letter_code
_entity_poly.pdbx_strand_id
1 'polypeptide(L)'
;MSELINKELLVDAINYQNGSIVSKQIIKKPNGNITLFAFDKDESLTEHTSPYEAVVYMVDGEMEIKIGGNPFNVKAGEILVMPPNVPHGLKATIKSKMLLTMIK
;
A
#
# COMPACT_ATOMS: atom_id res chain seq x y z
N MET A 1 15.42 -25.37 6.50
CA MET A 1 14.62 -24.21 6.79
C MET A 1 14.14 -23.49 5.54
N SER A 2 14.09 -24.25 4.44
CA SER A 2 13.63 -23.69 3.15
C SER A 2 12.18 -23.18 3.21
N GLU A 3 11.35 -23.80 4.07
CA GLU A 3 9.95 -23.39 4.25
C GLU A 3 9.80 -21.98 4.84
N LEU A 4 10.88 -21.40 5.42
CA LEU A 4 10.89 -20.04 5.95
C LEU A 4 11.36 -19.02 4.91
N ILE A 5 11.80 -19.49 3.75
CA ILE A 5 12.29 -18.65 2.66
C ILE A 5 11.24 -18.64 1.57
N ASN A 6 10.74 -17.43 1.25
CA ASN A 6 9.72 -17.28 0.24
C ASN A 6 10.20 -16.31 -0.84
N LYS A 7 10.01 -16.70 -2.09
CA LYS A 7 10.36 -15.87 -3.24
C LYS A 7 9.19 -15.87 -4.22
N GLU A 8 8.69 -14.68 -4.54
CA GLU A 8 7.59 -14.48 -5.47
C GLU A 8 7.86 -13.29 -6.37
N LEU A 9 7.27 -13.31 -7.57
CA LEU A 9 7.20 -12.09 -8.36
C LEU A 9 6.16 -11.17 -7.72
N LEU A 10 6.57 -10.00 -7.32
CA LEU A 10 5.76 -9.10 -6.49
C LEU A 10 4.40 -8.77 -7.13
N VAL A 11 4.38 -8.49 -8.42
CA VAL A 11 3.14 -8.13 -9.12
C VAL A 11 2.13 -9.29 -9.16
N ASP A 12 2.60 -10.52 -9.06
CA ASP A 12 1.76 -11.72 -9.09
C ASP A 12 1.44 -12.26 -7.69
N ALA A 13 1.97 -11.64 -6.64
CA ALA A 13 1.80 -12.13 -5.28
C ALA A 13 0.42 -11.87 -4.71
N ILE A 14 -0.39 -11.05 -5.37
CA ILE A 14 -1.76 -10.74 -4.97
C ILE A 14 -2.61 -10.52 -6.22
N ASN A 15 -3.90 -10.88 -6.15
CA ASN A 15 -4.83 -10.73 -7.27
C ASN A 15 -5.87 -9.66 -6.96
N TYR A 16 -6.33 -8.97 -8.02
CA TYR A 16 -7.48 -8.08 -7.93
C TYR A 16 -8.76 -8.87 -7.68
N GLN A 17 -9.67 -8.28 -6.94
CA GLN A 17 -11.00 -8.82 -6.71
C GLN A 17 -12.03 -7.70 -6.96
N ASN A 18 -13.06 -8.01 -7.74
CA ASN A 18 -14.10 -7.03 -8.12
C ASN A 18 -14.69 -6.32 -6.90
N GLY A 19 -14.72 -4.99 -6.97
CA GLY A 19 -15.33 -4.14 -5.96
C GLY A 19 -14.66 -4.22 -4.61
N SER A 20 -13.39 -4.63 -4.54
CA SER A 20 -12.75 -4.95 -3.28
C SER A 20 -11.34 -4.38 -3.17
N ILE A 21 -10.89 -4.30 -1.92
CA ILE A 21 -9.49 -4.11 -1.56
C ILE A 21 -9.05 -5.42 -0.93
N VAL A 22 -8.02 -6.04 -1.50
CA VAL A 22 -7.44 -7.28 -0.99
C VAL A 22 -6.11 -6.96 -0.34
N SER A 23 -5.82 -7.56 0.80
CA SER A 23 -4.53 -7.37 1.46
C SER A 23 -3.87 -8.71 1.77
N LYS A 24 -2.55 -8.72 1.70
CA LYS A 24 -1.72 -9.87 2.05
C LYS A 24 -0.58 -9.37 2.93
N GLN A 25 -0.57 -9.80 4.19
CA GLN A 25 0.48 -9.41 5.11
C GLN A 25 1.73 -10.25 4.86
N ILE A 26 2.84 -9.58 4.55
CA ILE A 26 4.13 -10.23 4.27
C ILE A 26 4.89 -10.49 5.56
N ILE A 27 5.03 -9.45 6.38
CA ILE A 27 5.72 -9.51 7.67
C ILE A 27 4.96 -8.65 8.66
N LYS A 28 4.83 -9.15 9.89
CA LYS A 28 4.27 -8.36 11.00
C LYS A 28 5.17 -8.51 12.22
N LYS A 29 5.65 -7.37 12.73
CA LYS A 29 6.47 -7.29 13.93
C LYS A 29 5.94 -6.17 14.81
N PRO A 30 6.29 -6.14 16.12
CA PRO A 30 5.82 -5.07 17.01
C PRO A 30 6.17 -3.66 16.52
N ASN A 31 7.32 -3.49 15.86
CA ASN A 31 7.80 -2.19 15.43
C ASN A 31 7.57 -1.90 13.95
N GLY A 32 6.89 -2.78 13.24
CA GLY A 32 6.62 -2.54 11.84
C GLY A 32 5.99 -3.71 11.12
N ASN A 33 5.49 -3.43 9.93
CA ASN A 33 4.88 -4.46 9.09
C ASN A 33 5.04 -4.11 7.61
N ILE A 34 4.92 -5.14 6.79
CA ILE A 34 4.92 -4.99 5.33
C ILE A 34 3.68 -5.71 4.83
N THR A 35 2.83 -4.98 4.11
CA THR A 35 1.57 -5.50 3.59
C THR A 35 1.42 -5.15 2.11
N LEU A 36 1.03 -6.11 1.33
CA LEU A 36 0.74 -5.93 -0.09
C LEU A 36 -0.78 -5.75 -0.25
N PHE A 37 -1.18 -4.77 -1.06
CA PHE A 37 -2.59 -4.46 -1.33
C PHE A 37 -2.89 -4.52 -2.81
N ALA A 38 -4.09 -4.97 -3.15
CA ALA A 38 -4.65 -4.86 -4.49
C ALA A 38 -6.00 -4.15 -4.39
N PHE A 39 -6.12 -3.02 -5.09
CA PHE A 39 -7.33 -2.18 -5.10
C PHE A 39 -8.00 -2.32 -6.45
N ASP A 40 -9.29 -2.62 -6.46
CA ASP A 40 -10.07 -2.46 -7.68
C ASP A 40 -10.21 -0.96 -8.00
N LYS A 41 -10.53 -0.64 -9.22
CA LYS A 41 -10.74 0.77 -9.65
C LYS A 41 -11.78 1.44 -8.74
N ASP A 42 -11.49 2.68 -8.34
CA ASP A 42 -12.33 3.54 -7.50
C ASP A 42 -12.44 3.10 -6.03
N GLU A 43 -11.79 2.02 -5.62
CA GLU A 43 -11.71 1.66 -4.21
C GLU A 43 -10.80 2.62 -3.48
N SER A 44 -11.15 2.94 -2.24
CA SER A 44 -10.40 3.93 -1.46
C SER A 44 -10.31 3.55 0.01
N LEU A 45 -9.28 4.06 0.66
CA LEU A 45 -9.15 4.05 2.11
C LEU A 45 -9.41 5.46 2.61
N THR A 46 -10.35 5.59 3.53
CA THR A 46 -10.74 6.87 4.13
C THR A 46 -9.56 7.53 4.83
N GLU A 47 -9.55 8.86 4.84
CA GLU A 47 -8.51 9.61 5.55
C GLU A 47 -8.42 9.20 7.01
N HIS A 48 -7.22 8.93 7.47
CA HIS A 48 -6.92 8.53 8.84
C HIS A 48 -5.48 8.91 9.20
N THR A 49 -5.16 8.83 10.49
CA THR A 49 -3.79 9.04 10.97
C THR A 49 -3.23 7.74 11.53
N SER A 50 -1.90 7.65 11.55
CA SER A 50 -1.18 6.52 12.12
C SER A 50 0.11 7.03 12.77
N PRO A 51 0.54 6.44 13.89
CA PRO A 51 1.81 6.81 14.51
C PRO A 51 3.04 6.26 13.77
N TYR A 52 2.82 5.42 12.75
CA TYR A 52 3.91 4.83 11.95
C TYR A 52 4.35 5.78 10.86
N GLU A 53 5.64 5.75 10.57
CA GLU A 53 6.15 6.27 9.30
C GLU A 53 5.86 5.21 8.23
N ALA A 54 5.34 5.62 7.10
CA ALA A 54 4.90 4.69 6.07
C ALA A 54 5.55 4.97 4.74
N VAL A 55 5.92 3.91 4.03
CA VAL A 55 6.44 3.99 2.66
C VAL A 55 5.51 3.20 1.76
N VAL A 56 4.97 3.88 0.74
CA VAL A 56 4.19 3.24 -0.32
C VAL A 56 5.10 3.02 -1.51
N TYR A 57 5.17 1.79 -1.99
CA TYR A 57 5.79 1.47 -3.28
C TYR A 57 4.69 0.99 -4.22
N MET A 58 4.48 1.71 -5.33
CA MET A 58 3.47 1.33 -6.32
C MET A 58 4.02 0.22 -7.21
N VAL A 59 3.35 -0.93 -7.15
CA VAL A 59 3.73 -2.12 -7.91
C VAL A 59 3.06 -2.15 -9.27
N ASP A 60 1.80 -1.71 -9.32
CA ASP A 60 0.98 -1.71 -10.53
C ASP A 60 -0.08 -0.62 -10.41
N GLY A 61 -0.42 0.02 -11.54
CA GLY A 61 -1.47 1.01 -11.58
C GLY A 61 -1.05 2.40 -11.13
N GLU A 62 -2.01 3.12 -10.56
CA GLU A 62 -1.84 4.53 -10.20
C GLU A 62 -2.87 4.89 -9.13
N MET A 63 -2.42 5.61 -8.11
CA MET A 63 -3.27 6.01 -6.99
C MET A 63 -3.13 7.49 -6.70
N GLU A 64 -4.23 8.10 -6.28
CA GLU A 64 -4.20 9.42 -5.65
C GLU A 64 -4.05 9.22 -4.15
N ILE A 65 -3.00 9.77 -3.57
CA ILE A 65 -2.74 9.70 -2.14
C ILE A 65 -2.71 11.12 -1.60
N LYS A 66 -3.62 11.42 -0.66
CA LYS A 66 -3.65 12.73 0.00
C LYS A 66 -2.91 12.66 1.32
N ILE A 67 -1.98 13.58 1.52
CA ILE A 67 -1.22 13.70 2.76
C ILE A 67 -1.41 15.13 3.27
N GLY A 68 -2.02 15.26 4.46
CA GLY A 68 -2.34 16.58 5.03
C GLY A 68 -3.21 17.41 4.08
N GLY A 69 -4.10 16.77 3.32
CA GLY A 69 -4.97 17.43 2.35
C GLY A 69 -4.33 17.70 0.99
N ASN A 70 -3.03 17.44 0.82
CA ASN A 70 -2.34 17.65 -0.45
C ASN A 70 -2.34 16.36 -1.28
N PRO A 71 -2.85 16.39 -2.53
CA PRO A 71 -2.90 15.20 -3.37
C PRO A 71 -1.57 14.91 -4.06
N PHE A 72 -1.22 13.64 -4.10
CA PHE A 72 -0.06 13.13 -4.83
C PHE A 72 -0.53 12.00 -5.74
N ASN A 73 -0.15 12.06 -7.01
CA ASN A 73 -0.44 10.99 -7.95
C ASN A 73 0.78 10.07 -8.02
N VAL A 74 0.63 8.83 -7.57
CA VAL A 74 1.72 7.87 -7.45
C VAL A 74 1.51 6.75 -8.45
N LYS A 75 2.49 6.55 -9.33
CA LYS A 75 2.42 5.59 -10.43
C LYS A 75 3.32 4.38 -10.16
N ALA A 76 3.06 3.31 -10.89
CA ALA A 76 3.87 2.10 -10.80
C ALA A 76 5.37 2.43 -10.89
N GLY A 77 6.15 1.86 -9.99
CA GLY A 77 7.59 2.10 -9.89
C GLY A 77 7.99 3.27 -9.00
N GLU A 78 7.02 4.07 -8.54
CA GLU A 78 7.31 5.20 -7.67
C GLU A 78 7.11 4.85 -6.21
N ILE A 79 7.80 5.57 -5.33
CA ILE A 79 7.61 5.46 -3.88
C ILE A 79 7.14 6.80 -3.32
N LEU A 80 6.39 6.73 -2.22
CA LEU A 80 5.93 7.90 -1.49
C LEU A 80 6.11 7.64 0.00
N VAL A 81 6.77 8.56 0.71
CA VAL A 81 6.92 8.47 2.16
C VAL A 81 5.84 9.32 2.82
N MET A 82 5.08 8.70 3.72
CA MET A 82 4.04 9.37 4.50
C MET A 82 4.52 9.54 5.94
N PRO A 83 4.66 10.79 6.42
CA PRO A 83 5.13 11.02 7.78
C PRO A 83 4.10 10.54 8.82
N PRO A 84 4.56 10.21 10.05
CA PRO A 84 3.65 9.80 11.11
C PRO A 84 2.76 10.96 11.54
N ASN A 85 1.55 10.62 12.01
CA ASN A 85 0.60 11.56 12.61
C ASN A 85 0.08 12.65 11.68
N VAL A 86 0.21 12.47 10.38
CA VAL A 86 -0.38 13.36 9.37
C VAL A 86 -1.53 12.61 8.69
N PRO A 87 -2.73 13.22 8.59
CA PRO A 87 -3.86 12.55 7.93
C PRO A 87 -3.52 12.17 6.49
N HIS A 88 -3.88 10.95 6.11
CA HIS A 88 -3.69 10.47 4.74
C HIS A 88 -4.84 9.59 4.30
N GLY A 89 -5.17 9.68 3.03
CA GLY A 89 -6.18 8.86 2.39
C GLY A 89 -5.72 8.43 1.00
N LEU A 90 -6.22 7.30 0.52
CA LEU A 90 -5.80 6.69 -0.74
C LEU A 90 -7.02 6.37 -1.60
N LYS A 91 -6.88 6.62 -2.90
CA LYS A 91 -7.91 6.22 -3.88
C LYS A 91 -7.25 5.65 -5.13
N ALA A 92 -7.66 4.45 -5.52
CA ALA A 92 -7.21 3.83 -6.75
C ALA A 92 -7.98 4.42 -7.94
N THR A 93 -7.32 5.20 -8.77
CA THR A 93 -7.94 5.79 -9.97
C THR A 93 -8.09 4.75 -11.07
N ILE A 94 -7.25 3.73 -11.04
CA ILE A 94 -7.36 2.51 -11.85
C ILE A 94 -7.02 1.33 -10.94
N LYS A 95 -7.20 0.10 -11.39
CA LYS A 95 -6.77 -1.08 -10.64
C LYS A 95 -5.30 -0.91 -10.25
N SER A 96 -4.97 -1.09 -8.97
CA SER A 96 -3.64 -0.77 -8.45
C SER A 96 -3.19 -1.76 -7.41
N LYS A 97 -1.89 -2.03 -7.41
CA LYS A 97 -1.23 -2.82 -6.37
C LYS A 97 -0.15 -1.97 -5.72
N MET A 98 -0.08 -2.01 -4.42
CA MET A 98 0.95 -1.29 -3.66
C MET A 98 1.52 -2.14 -2.54
N LEU A 99 2.80 -1.92 -2.25
CA LEU A 99 3.46 -2.49 -1.09
C LEU A 99 3.58 -1.39 -0.05
N LEU A 100 3.00 -1.62 1.12
CA LEU A 100 3.01 -0.66 2.22
C LEU A 100 3.93 -1.17 3.32
N THR A 101 4.97 -0.37 3.64
CA THR A 101 5.89 -0.63 4.74
C THR A 101 5.61 0.39 5.83
N MET A 102 5.32 -0.08 7.03
CA MET A 102 5.05 0.77 8.19
C MET A 102 6.09 0.51 9.26
N ILE A 103 6.74 1.57 9.73
CA ILE A 103 7.83 1.48 10.72
C ILE A 103 7.52 2.44 11.88
N LYS A 104 7.73 1.92 13.08
CA LYS A 104 7.46 2.67 14.30
C LYS A 104 8.73 2.88 15.12
#